data_c3f96d4502affbac77ecc4feb21ae0b7
#
_entry.id   c3f96d4502affbac77ecc4feb21ae0b7
#
_cell.length_a   1.000
_cell.length_b   1.000
_cell.length_c   1.000
_cell.angle_alpha   90.00
_cell.angle_beta   90.00
_cell.angle_gamma   90.00
#
_symmetry.space_group_name_H-M   'P 1'
#
loop_
_entity.id
_entity.type
_entity.pdbx_description
1 polymer ?
#
loop_
_entity_poly.entity_id
_entity_poly.type
_entity_poly.pdbx_seq_one_letter_code
_entity_poly.pdbx_strand_id
1 'polypeptide(L)'
;VCNQSHAPFPSSVAIRPFLKRAIECTAEAGGKICIIHPENDRSAEENAEMYLELLPFAKECGVKIATENMWNWDNEKGEACFAACATSESFLEHLHAVDDPSFVACLDLGHAEMKGAGSGAAAMIRALGPKLEALHIHDNDKIHDSHQLPFSMKIDFGEIVSALKE
;
A
#
# COMPACT_ATOMS: atom_id res chain seq x y z
N VAL A 1 -4.17 -1.56 11.88
CA VAL A 1 -3.14 -0.64 12.37
C VAL A 1 -2.14 -0.41 11.25
N CYS A 2 -2.03 0.81 10.76
CA CYS A 2 -1.05 1.21 9.77
C CYS A 2 0.28 1.52 10.46
N ASN A 3 1.36 0.91 10.01
CA ASN A 3 2.69 1.32 10.43
C ASN A 3 3.20 2.35 9.41
N GLN A 4 3.18 3.60 9.79
CA GLN A 4 3.74 4.68 8.96
C GLN A 4 5.25 4.70 9.10
N SER A 5 5.93 3.99 8.24
CA SER A 5 7.39 3.98 8.18
C SER A 5 7.96 5.16 7.36
N HIS A 6 7.36 6.33 7.47
CA HIS A 6 7.86 7.56 6.84
C HIS A 6 9.08 8.17 7.53
N ALA A 7 9.55 7.57 8.60
CA ALA A 7 10.79 8.02 9.21
C ALA A 7 11.93 7.78 8.23
N PRO A 8 12.81 8.75 8.02
CA PRO A 8 13.97 8.62 7.15
C PRO A 8 15.02 7.73 7.83
N PHE A 9 14.76 6.44 7.90
CA PHE A 9 15.75 5.48 8.35
C PHE A 9 16.70 5.18 7.20
N PRO A 10 18.00 5.30 7.39
CA PRO A 10 18.97 5.08 6.32
C PRO A 10 19.13 3.62 5.91
N SER A 11 18.43 2.70 6.59
CA SER A 11 18.43 1.27 6.31
C SER A 11 17.14 0.62 6.76
N SER A 12 16.51 -0.16 5.87
CA SER A 12 15.34 -0.97 6.19
C SER A 12 15.57 -1.95 7.35
N VAL A 13 16.82 -2.39 7.58
CA VAL A 13 17.17 -3.29 8.68
C VAL A 13 16.98 -2.62 10.04
N ALA A 14 17.29 -1.34 10.18
CA ALA A 14 17.12 -0.63 11.45
C ALA A 14 15.66 -0.49 11.90
N ILE A 15 14.70 -0.52 10.98
CA ILE A 15 13.28 -0.41 11.27
C ILE A 15 12.63 -1.76 11.63
N ARG A 16 13.27 -2.90 11.37
CA ARG A 16 12.70 -4.25 11.58
C ARG A 16 12.09 -4.47 12.98
N PRO A 17 12.77 -4.09 14.10
CA PRO A 17 12.17 -4.24 15.43
C PRO A 17 10.85 -3.47 15.60
N PHE A 18 10.76 -2.28 14.99
CA PHE A 18 9.54 -1.46 15.04
C PHE A 18 8.43 -2.06 14.19
N LEU A 19 8.75 -2.66 13.02
CA LEU A 19 7.79 -3.37 12.19
C LEU A 19 7.25 -4.61 12.91
N LYS A 20 8.11 -5.39 13.57
CA LYS A 20 7.68 -6.52 14.42
C LYS A 20 6.77 -6.04 15.56
N ARG A 21 7.11 -4.95 16.22
CA ARG A 21 6.25 -4.37 17.26
C ARG A 21 4.89 -3.91 16.71
N ALA A 22 4.86 -3.34 15.50
CA ALA A 22 3.59 -2.97 14.85
C ALA A 22 2.70 -4.19 14.57
N ILE A 23 3.30 -5.31 14.14
CA ILE A 23 2.59 -6.60 13.96
C ILE A 23 2.03 -7.11 15.27
N GLU A 24 2.82 -7.12 16.35
CA GLU A 24 2.36 -7.51 17.70
C GLU A 24 1.20 -6.63 18.16
N CYS A 25 1.33 -5.31 18.06
CA CYS A 25 0.27 -4.37 18.44
C CYS A 25 -1.01 -4.58 17.61
N THR A 26 -0.86 -4.92 16.33
CA THR A 26 -2.01 -5.27 15.48
C THR A 26 -2.73 -6.50 16.03
N ALA A 27 -2.00 -7.56 16.37
CA ALA A 27 -2.55 -8.76 16.96
C ALA A 27 -3.22 -8.50 18.33
N GLU A 28 -2.53 -7.79 19.23
CA GLU A 28 -3.04 -7.42 20.56
C GLU A 28 -4.33 -6.60 20.48
N ALA A 29 -4.45 -5.73 19.48
CA ALA A 29 -5.66 -4.95 19.21
C ALA A 29 -6.78 -5.76 18.51
N GLY A 30 -6.56 -7.04 18.20
CA GLY A 30 -7.51 -7.91 17.48
C GLY A 30 -7.53 -7.67 15.97
N GLY A 31 -6.61 -6.87 15.44
CA GLY A 31 -6.43 -6.64 13.99
C GLY A 31 -5.94 -7.89 13.28
N LYS A 32 -6.23 -8.00 11.99
CA LYS A 32 -5.87 -9.16 11.16
C LYS A 32 -4.89 -8.82 10.05
N ILE A 33 -4.71 -7.53 9.75
CA ILE A 33 -3.84 -7.04 8.69
C ILE A 33 -3.00 -5.89 9.25
N CYS A 34 -1.68 -5.98 9.10
CA CYS A 34 -0.74 -4.90 9.37
C CYS A 34 -0.23 -4.35 8.04
N ILE A 35 -0.48 -3.07 7.77
CA ILE A 35 0.01 -2.42 6.56
C ILE A 35 1.45 -1.98 6.78
N ILE A 36 2.35 -2.41 5.89
CA ILE A 36 3.77 -2.07 5.90
C ILE A 36 4.13 -1.55 4.52
N HIS A 37 4.57 -0.29 4.45
CA HIS A 37 4.92 0.36 3.19
C HIS A 37 6.15 -0.27 2.54
N PRO A 38 6.19 -0.39 1.21
CA PRO A 38 7.41 -0.68 0.47
C PRO A 38 8.35 0.52 0.50
N GLU A 39 9.61 0.30 0.19
CA GLU A 39 10.57 1.39 -0.05
C GLU A 39 10.49 1.81 -1.53
N ASN A 40 10.26 3.10 -1.79
CA ASN A 40 10.01 3.62 -3.13
C ASN A 40 11.18 3.45 -4.11
N ASP A 41 12.42 3.48 -3.60
CA ASP A 41 13.63 3.43 -4.41
C ASP A 41 14.17 2.00 -4.61
N ARG A 42 13.37 0.97 -4.27
CA ARG A 42 13.74 -0.42 -4.38
C ARG A 42 12.86 -1.19 -5.37
N SER A 43 13.46 -2.21 -5.98
CA SER A 43 12.72 -3.16 -6.82
C SER A 43 11.74 -4.01 -6.00
N ALA A 44 10.88 -4.75 -6.70
CA ALA A 44 9.96 -5.70 -6.05
C ALA A 44 10.71 -6.79 -5.28
N GLU A 45 11.81 -7.31 -5.82
CA GLU A 45 12.65 -8.34 -5.21
C GLU A 45 13.36 -7.80 -3.96
N GLU A 46 13.90 -6.59 -4.01
CA GLU A 46 14.54 -5.95 -2.86
C GLU A 46 13.56 -5.65 -1.73
N ASN A 47 12.34 -5.22 -2.08
CA ASN A 47 11.26 -5.05 -1.11
C ASN A 47 10.80 -6.40 -0.52
N ALA A 48 10.77 -7.46 -1.34
CA ALA A 48 10.38 -8.80 -0.91
C ALA A 48 11.29 -9.33 0.22
N GLU A 49 12.59 -9.02 0.24
CA GLU A 49 13.50 -9.41 1.32
C GLU A 49 12.96 -9.00 2.70
N MET A 50 12.45 -7.79 2.80
CA MET A 50 11.85 -7.29 4.04
C MET A 50 10.59 -8.08 4.44
N TYR A 51 9.69 -8.28 3.50
CA TYR A 51 8.44 -8.96 3.79
C TYR A 51 8.65 -10.44 4.13
N LEU A 52 9.53 -11.12 3.42
CA LEU A 52 9.89 -12.53 3.68
C LEU A 52 10.54 -12.72 5.06
N GLU A 53 11.31 -11.74 5.54
CA GLU A 53 11.85 -11.77 6.91
C GLU A 53 10.76 -11.59 7.98
N LEU A 54 9.74 -10.77 7.72
CA LEU A 54 8.69 -10.44 8.68
C LEU A 54 7.54 -11.46 8.69
N LEU A 55 7.26 -12.11 7.57
CA LEU A 55 6.11 -13.00 7.39
C LEU A 55 6.03 -14.18 8.39
N PRO A 56 7.13 -14.89 8.71
CA PRO A 56 7.06 -15.96 9.72
C PRO A 56 6.53 -15.45 11.06
N PHE A 57 7.04 -14.31 11.52
CA PHE A 57 6.61 -13.68 12.76
C PHE A 57 5.15 -13.18 12.69
N ALA A 58 4.75 -12.58 11.57
CA ALA A 58 3.37 -12.14 11.38
C ALA A 58 2.37 -13.33 11.43
N LYS A 59 2.74 -14.45 10.82
CA LYS A 59 1.94 -15.70 10.88
C LYS A 59 1.82 -16.25 12.29
N GLU A 60 2.90 -16.24 13.09
CA GLU A 60 2.86 -16.62 14.51
C GLU A 60 1.90 -15.72 15.30
N CYS A 61 1.84 -14.43 14.99
CA CYS A 61 0.90 -13.49 15.58
C CYS A 61 -0.54 -13.60 15.02
N GLY A 62 -0.78 -14.41 13.99
CA GLY A 62 -2.09 -14.53 13.32
C GLY A 62 -2.50 -13.29 12.54
N VAL A 63 -1.51 -12.56 12.00
CA VAL A 63 -1.67 -11.29 11.26
C VAL A 63 -1.11 -11.46 9.84
N LYS A 64 -1.83 -10.96 8.83
CA LYS A 64 -1.32 -10.81 7.48
C LYS A 64 -0.54 -9.50 7.35
N ILE A 65 0.41 -9.46 6.43
CA ILE A 65 1.08 -8.22 6.02
C ILE A 65 0.44 -7.74 4.71
N ALA A 66 0.08 -6.46 4.65
CA ALA A 66 -0.33 -5.83 3.41
C ALA A 66 0.72 -4.80 2.98
N THR A 67 1.13 -4.85 1.70
CA THR A 67 1.86 -3.74 1.07
C THR A 67 0.87 -2.73 0.48
N GLU A 68 1.31 -1.49 0.28
CA GLU A 68 0.46 -0.38 -0.15
C GLU A 68 1.03 0.28 -1.41
N ASN A 69 0.15 0.83 -2.26
CA ASN A 69 0.56 1.66 -3.38
C ASN A 69 1.02 3.03 -2.90
N MET A 70 2.23 3.39 -3.28
CA MET A 70 2.89 4.64 -2.88
C MET A 70 2.85 5.68 -4.00
N TRP A 71 3.33 6.88 -3.72
CA TRP A 71 3.55 7.94 -4.69
C TRP A 71 4.83 8.72 -4.37
N ASN A 72 5.40 9.36 -5.38
CA ASN A 72 6.46 10.34 -5.28
C ASN A 72 6.01 11.65 -5.91
N TRP A 73 6.78 12.72 -5.73
CA TRP A 73 6.45 14.04 -6.27
C TRP A 73 7.48 14.53 -7.29
N ASP A 74 7.01 14.88 -8.47
CA ASP A 74 7.81 15.53 -9.51
C ASP A 74 7.68 17.06 -9.36
N ASN A 75 8.72 17.70 -8.82
CA ASN A 75 8.73 19.15 -8.59
C ASN A 75 8.73 19.97 -9.88
N GLU A 76 9.20 19.42 -10.99
CA GLU A 76 9.24 20.14 -12.28
C GLU A 76 7.86 20.16 -12.93
N LYS A 77 7.12 19.08 -12.82
CA LYS A 77 5.77 18.95 -13.38
C LYS A 77 4.67 19.39 -12.40
N GLY A 78 4.95 19.45 -11.10
CA GLY A 78 3.96 19.77 -10.09
C GLY A 78 2.85 18.72 -9.99
N GLU A 79 3.20 17.44 -10.11
CA GLU A 79 2.28 16.31 -10.02
C GLU A 79 2.95 15.10 -9.39
N ALA A 80 2.15 14.11 -9.01
CA ALA A 80 2.68 12.83 -8.54
C ALA A 80 3.44 12.10 -9.65
N CYS A 81 4.37 11.25 -9.28
CA CYS A 81 5.10 10.40 -10.21
C CYS A 81 5.25 8.99 -9.66
N PHE A 82 5.86 8.12 -10.48
CA PHE A 82 6.03 6.71 -10.16
C PHE A 82 6.69 6.48 -8.80
N ALA A 83 6.18 5.48 -8.09
CA ALA A 83 6.68 4.97 -6.82
C ALA A 83 6.42 3.46 -6.73
N ALA A 84 6.85 2.81 -5.67
CA ALA A 84 6.60 1.38 -5.46
C ALA A 84 5.08 1.09 -5.41
N CYS A 85 4.66 0.01 -6.06
CA CYS A 85 3.25 -0.41 -6.15
C CYS A 85 2.29 0.64 -6.76
N ALA A 86 2.78 1.70 -7.42
CA ALA A 86 1.94 2.79 -7.91
C ALA A 86 1.10 2.40 -9.15
N THR A 87 1.53 1.42 -9.94
CA THR A 87 0.77 0.89 -11.07
C THR A 87 0.29 -0.53 -10.80
N SER A 88 -0.73 -0.98 -11.55
CA SER A 88 -1.21 -2.36 -11.45
C SER A 88 -0.09 -3.38 -11.66
N GLU A 89 0.77 -3.16 -12.66
CA GLU A 89 1.90 -4.03 -12.98
C GLU A 89 2.90 -4.08 -11.82
N SER A 90 3.36 -2.91 -11.36
CA SER A 90 4.33 -2.83 -10.25
C SER A 90 3.77 -3.42 -8.96
N PHE A 91 2.48 -3.25 -8.68
CA PHE A 91 1.86 -3.86 -7.50
C PHE A 91 1.86 -5.40 -7.59
N LEU A 92 1.46 -5.94 -8.75
CA LEU A 92 1.47 -7.39 -8.98
C LEU A 92 2.89 -7.97 -8.93
N GLU A 93 3.91 -7.26 -9.43
CA GLU A 93 5.32 -7.65 -9.29
C GLU A 93 5.72 -7.80 -7.81
N HIS A 94 5.36 -6.85 -6.96
CA HIS A 94 5.64 -6.93 -5.51
C HIS A 94 4.92 -8.10 -4.84
N LEU A 95 3.65 -8.36 -5.21
CA LEU A 95 2.92 -9.50 -4.68
C LEU A 95 3.52 -10.83 -5.12
N HIS A 96 3.95 -10.94 -6.39
CA HIS A 96 4.57 -12.14 -6.93
C HIS A 96 5.98 -12.38 -6.37
N ALA A 97 6.76 -11.33 -6.12
CA ALA A 97 8.11 -11.47 -5.55
C ALA A 97 8.09 -12.10 -4.14
N VAL A 98 7.01 -11.91 -3.39
CA VAL A 98 6.82 -12.53 -2.07
C VAL A 98 6.09 -13.87 -2.16
N ASP A 99 5.10 -13.99 -3.03
CA ASP A 99 4.29 -15.18 -3.33
C ASP A 99 3.82 -15.97 -2.09
N ASP A 100 3.21 -15.27 -1.14
CA ASP A 100 2.73 -15.87 0.11
C ASP A 100 1.24 -15.52 0.33
N PRO A 101 0.38 -16.47 0.78
CA PRO A 101 -1.03 -16.18 1.03
C PRO A 101 -1.29 -15.22 2.21
N SER A 102 -0.29 -15.01 3.08
CA SER A 102 -0.35 -14.04 4.16
C SER A 102 0.23 -12.67 3.78
N PHE A 103 0.63 -12.52 2.49
CA PHE A 103 1.04 -11.24 1.91
C PHE A 103 -0.02 -10.78 0.92
N VAL A 104 -0.63 -9.63 1.21
CA VAL A 104 -1.82 -9.13 0.53
C VAL A 104 -1.67 -7.66 0.14
N ALA A 105 -2.64 -7.11 -0.58
CA ALA A 105 -2.65 -5.72 -0.99
C ALA A 105 -3.53 -4.87 -0.06
N CYS A 106 -3.03 -3.69 0.29
CA CYS A 106 -3.80 -2.54 0.72
C CYS A 106 -3.78 -1.50 -0.40
N LEU A 107 -4.94 -1.16 -0.94
CA LEU A 107 -5.03 -0.10 -1.94
C LEU A 107 -5.45 1.22 -1.27
N ASP A 108 -4.56 2.20 -1.33
CA ASP A 108 -4.92 3.58 -1.05
C ASP A 108 -5.56 4.20 -2.29
N LEU A 109 -6.85 4.53 -2.17
CA LEU A 109 -7.66 5.07 -3.26
C LEU A 109 -7.20 6.47 -3.65
N GLY A 110 -6.82 7.28 -2.67
CA GLY A 110 -6.33 8.63 -2.91
C GLY A 110 -5.02 8.65 -3.68
N HIS A 111 -4.05 7.82 -3.30
CA HIS A 111 -2.78 7.67 -4.01
C HIS A 111 -3.01 7.22 -5.46
N ALA A 112 -3.88 6.21 -5.66
CA ALA A 112 -4.15 5.67 -6.99
C ALA A 112 -4.81 6.68 -7.95
N GLU A 113 -5.55 7.66 -7.41
CA GLU A 113 -6.25 8.68 -8.19
C GLU A 113 -5.45 9.97 -8.42
N MET A 114 -4.26 10.09 -7.82
CA MET A 114 -3.39 11.24 -8.06
C MET A 114 -2.85 11.24 -9.49
N LYS A 115 -2.93 12.39 -10.15
CA LYS A 115 -2.42 12.57 -11.51
C LYS A 115 -0.92 12.28 -11.56
N GLY A 116 -0.51 11.41 -12.47
CA GLY A 116 0.88 10.99 -12.67
C GLY A 116 1.33 9.82 -11.78
N ALA A 117 0.53 9.43 -10.76
CA ALA A 117 0.94 8.35 -9.85
C ALA A 117 0.83 6.95 -10.47
N GLY A 118 -0.29 6.63 -11.14
CA GLY A 118 -0.44 5.25 -11.59
C GLY A 118 -1.66 4.94 -12.46
N SER A 119 -2.23 3.77 -12.22
CA SER A 119 -3.27 3.18 -13.09
C SER A 119 -4.70 3.64 -12.78
N GLY A 120 -4.91 4.36 -11.69
CA GLY A 120 -6.25 4.67 -11.16
C GLY A 120 -6.84 3.53 -10.32
N ALA A 121 -7.65 3.92 -9.31
CA ALA A 121 -8.13 2.99 -8.29
C ALA A 121 -8.98 1.84 -8.87
N ALA A 122 -9.92 2.12 -9.76
CA ALA A 122 -10.79 1.10 -10.35
C ALA A 122 -10.01 0.05 -11.16
N ALA A 123 -9.00 0.48 -11.94
CA ALA A 123 -8.14 -0.44 -12.68
C ALA A 123 -7.30 -1.32 -11.73
N MET A 124 -6.76 -0.73 -10.67
CA MET A 124 -5.99 -1.46 -9.67
C MET A 124 -6.85 -2.46 -8.89
N ILE A 125 -8.07 -2.12 -8.51
CA ILE A 125 -9.02 -3.04 -7.87
C ILE A 125 -9.22 -4.29 -8.72
N ARG A 126 -9.51 -4.11 -10.03
CA ARG A 126 -9.70 -5.23 -10.96
C ARG A 126 -8.45 -6.08 -11.13
N ALA A 127 -7.27 -5.45 -11.21
CA ALA A 127 -6.01 -6.16 -11.37
C ALA A 127 -5.61 -6.96 -10.13
N LEU A 128 -5.80 -6.40 -8.93
CA LEU A 128 -5.44 -7.04 -7.66
C LEU A 128 -6.39 -8.18 -7.28
N GLY A 129 -7.67 -8.06 -7.66
CA GLY A 129 -8.67 -9.10 -7.42
C GLY A 129 -8.68 -9.62 -5.97
N PRO A 130 -8.59 -10.94 -5.74
CA PRO A 130 -8.67 -11.52 -4.41
C PRO A 130 -7.45 -11.23 -3.51
N LYS A 131 -6.37 -10.67 -4.03
CA LYS A 131 -5.24 -10.20 -3.23
C LYS A 131 -5.51 -8.87 -2.53
N LEU A 132 -6.53 -8.11 -2.97
CA LEU A 132 -6.96 -6.88 -2.33
C LEU A 132 -7.77 -7.20 -1.07
N GLU A 133 -7.17 -7.01 0.11
CA GLU A 133 -7.82 -7.31 1.40
C GLU A 133 -7.96 -6.09 2.32
N ALA A 134 -7.36 -4.97 1.97
CA ALA A 134 -7.46 -3.72 2.73
C ALA A 134 -7.57 -2.51 1.81
N LEU A 135 -8.22 -1.45 2.30
CA LEU A 135 -8.37 -0.18 1.61
C LEU A 135 -8.05 0.97 2.56
N HIS A 136 -7.29 1.95 2.09
CA HIS A 136 -7.31 3.30 2.64
C HIS A 136 -8.27 4.14 1.81
N ILE A 137 -9.25 4.76 2.48
CA ILE A 137 -10.34 5.46 1.80
C ILE A 137 -10.33 6.92 2.24
N HIS A 138 -9.92 7.78 1.34
CA HIS A 138 -9.99 9.23 1.50
C HIS A 138 -10.19 9.89 0.13
N ASP A 139 -10.60 11.15 0.14
CA ASP A 139 -10.76 11.96 -1.08
C ASP A 139 -9.62 12.96 -1.20
N ASN A 140 -9.38 13.43 -2.42
CA ASN A 140 -8.42 14.47 -2.72
C ASN A 140 -8.78 15.23 -4.00
N ASP A 141 -7.98 16.22 -4.37
CA ASP A 141 -8.17 17.03 -5.59
C ASP A 141 -7.58 16.40 -6.86
N LYS A 142 -7.12 15.13 -6.78
CA LYS A 142 -6.36 14.38 -7.81
C LYS A 142 -4.95 14.94 -8.06
N ILE A 143 -4.45 15.80 -7.20
CA ILE A 143 -3.09 16.37 -7.28
C ILE A 143 -2.35 16.13 -5.96
N HIS A 144 -2.97 16.48 -4.83
CA HIS A 144 -2.34 16.44 -3.53
C HIS A 144 -2.94 15.33 -2.67
N ASP A 145 -2.09 14.65 -1.93
CA ASP A 145 -2.50 13.66 -0.93
C ASP A 145 -3.07 14.34 0.33
N SER A 146 -4.28 14.87 0.20
CA SER A 146 -4.87 15.77 1.20
C SER A 146 -5.78 15.09 2.23
N HIS A 147 -6.01 13.79 2.12
CA HIS A 147 -6.80 12.98 3.07
C HIS A 147 -8.15 13.61 3.48
N GLN A 148 -8.94 14.04 2.50
CA GLN A 148 -10.25 14.62 2.74
C GLN A 148 -11.33 13.55 2.91
N LEU A 149 -12.48 13.94 3.46
CA LEU A 149 -13.61 13.04 3.62
C LEU A 149 -14.09 12.51 2.25
N PRO A 150 -14.43 11.23 2.12
CA PRO A 150 -15.01 10.69 0.89
C PRO A 150 -16.19 11.53 0.40
N PHE A 151 -16.29 11.73 -0.91
CA PHE A 151 -17.28 12.55 -1.61
C PHE A 151 -17.17 14.06 -1.38
N SER A 152 -16.11 14.56 -0.77
CA SER A 152 -15.93 15.99 -0.54
C SER A 152 -15.07 16.70 -1.58
N MET A 153 -14.38 15.94 -2.45
CA MET A 153 -13.42 16.48 -3.41
C MET A 153 -13.68 15.94 -4.83
N LYS A 154 -12.68 15.31 -5.49
CA LYS A 154 -12.73 15.02 -6.93
C LYS A 154 -12.68 13.55 -7.31
N ILE A 155 -12.53 12.63 -6.35
CA ILE A 155 -12.46 11.19 -6.67
C ILE A 155 -13.85 10.67 -7.04
N ASP A 156 -13.93 9.90 -8.13
CA ASP A 156 -15.16 9.23 -8.54
C ASP A 156 -15.36 7.91 -7.80
N PHE A 157 -15.96 7.99 -6.62
CA PHE A 157 -16.30 6.81 -5.83
C PHE A 157 -17.36 5.92 -6.46
N GLY A 158 -18.11 6.40 -7.44
CA GLY A 158 -19.09 5.59 -8.19
C GLY A 158 -18.39 4.52 -9.04
N GLU A 159 -17.31 4.90 -9.74
CA GLU A 159 -16.49 3.96 -10.52
C GLU A 159 -15.76 2.96 -9.60
N ILE A 160 -15.20 3.44 -8.49
CA ILE A 160 -14.51 2.61 -7.50
C ILE A 160 -15.46 1.56 -6.92
N VAL A 161 -16.66 1.96 -6.48
CA VAL A 161 -17.67 1.04 -5.95
C VAL A 161 -18.13 0.03 -7.00
N SER A 162 -18.20 0.43 -8.28
CA SER A 162 -18.52 -0.50 -9.37
C SER A 162 -17.42 -1.57 -9.51
N ALA A 163 -16.16 -1.18 -9.50
CA ALA A 163 -15.05 -2.13 -9.58
C ALA A 163 -14.99 -3.09 -8.38
N LEU A 164 -15.35 -2.63 -7.18
CA LEU A 164 -15.41 -3.48 -5.97
C LEU A 164 -16.54 -4.50 -5.97
N LYS A 165 -17.54 -4.34 -6.86
CA LYS A 165 -18.70 -5.27 -6.98
C LYS A 165 -18.50 -6.35 -8.05
N GLU A 166 -17.49 -6.22 -8.88
CA GLU A 166 -17.14 -7.18 -9.93
C GLU A 166 -16.39 -8.38 -9.34
#